data_870d3073f9542f3d3a2ea2c1968052af
#
_entry.id   870d3073f9542f3d3a2ea2c1968052af
#
_cell.length_a   1.000
_cell.length_b   1.000
_cell.length_c   1.000
_cell.angle_alpha   90.00
_cell.angle_beta   90.00
_cell.angle_gamma   90.00
#
_symmetry.space_group_name_H-M   'P 1'
#
loop_
_entity.id
_entity.type
_entity.pdbx_description
1 polymer ?
#
loop_
_entity_poly.entity_id
_entity_poly.type
_entity_poly.pdbx_seq_one_letter_code
_entity_poly.pdbx_strand_id
1 'polypeptide(L)'
;MMYFWNNSTASIAQDSASHHSVNRTVLIPLSVTWAVLGLMSTVLNLVVCFIVMIERRLWTITNAFVVSLSVADLLVAAALIPIYIYENFSVTTEPLTGYVIAFLLLASIFNIGAVTYERYIALTRPIGYRVTMSTSKVTLIISLSWFVPLGMSILPLAWGADPTTKYHKVYMIVIVFGFVLLPCLAMIWVYARLLRVVRRFISRNRKRATWGNRTGERAGNEEKAVVVFAMIFGMFLLSWMPLIFINICDIFDKPELVTDPIAYLSFYTMLFNTITDPLIYAFLKKDFSDCLRRRWRKERISESSFKSRIYTQAEMSLERSQVKRSPSL
;
A
#
# COMPACT_ATOMS: atom_id res chain seq x y z
N MET A 1 17.30 7.14 12.15
CA MET A 1 15.88 7.45 12.35
C MET A 1 15.57 7.77 13.80
N MET A 2 15.84 6.88 14.75
CA MET A 2 15.75 7.18 16.18
C MET A 2 16.63 8.37 16.61
N TYR A 3 17.86 8.49 16.07
CA TYR A 3 18.79 9.56 16.42
C TYR A 3 18.31 10.93 15.96
N PHE A 4 17.72 11.03 14.79
CA PHE A 4 17.17 12.28 14.27
C PHE A 4 15.96 12.73 15.12
N TRP A 5 15.06 11.81 15.47
CA TRP A 5 13.92 12.10 16.35
C TRP A 5 14.39 12.42 17.78
N ASN A 6 15.33 11.66 18.34
CA ASN A 6 15.91 11.97 19.64
C ASN A 6 16.77 13.24 19.63
N ASN A 7 17.49 13.53 18.55
CA ASN A 7 18.30 14.75 18.48
C ASN A 7 17.50 15.99 18.07
N SER A 8 16.47 15.88 17.23
CA SER A 8 15.51 16.97 17.06
C SER A 8 14.77 17.27 18.36
N THR A 9 14.40 16.25 19.13
CA THR A 9 13.82 16.42 20.45
C THR A 9 14.84 16.72 21.53
N ALA A 10 16.08 16.21 21.48
CA ALA A 10 17.11 16.45 22.49
C ALA A 10 17.93 17.73 22.27
N SER A 11 18.22 18.15 21.04
CA SER A 11 18.78 19.48 20.74
C SER A 11 17.74 20.58 21.01
N ILE A 12 16.47 20.30 20.71
CA ILE A 12 15.32 21.09 21.12
C ILE A 12 15.20 21.07 22.68
N ALA A 13 15.48 19.96 23.36
CA ALA A 13 15.39 19.87 24.83
C ALA A 13 16.54 20.56 25.57
N GLN A 14 17.72 20.70 24.98
CA GLN A 14 18.86 21.43 25.59
C GLN A 14 18.81 22.95 25.37
N ASP A 15 18.20 23.42 24.27
CA ASP A 15 17.93 24.85 24.04
C ASP A 15 16.59 25.33 24.65
N SER A 16 15.81 24.44 25.22
CA SER A 16 14.39 24.62 25.43
C SER A 16 13.92 24.78 26.87
N ALA A 17 14.71 25.40 27.71
CA ALA A 17 14.08 26.15 28.81
C ALA A 17 13.30 27.39 28.30
N SER A 18 13.42 27.76 27.03
CA SER A 18 12.76 28.92 26.42
C SER A 18 11.94 28.67 25.14
N HIS A 19 11.98 27.48 24.51
CA HIS A 19 11.34 27.27 23.19
C HIS A 19 10.49 25.98 23.03
N HIS A 20 10.07 25.30 24.10
CA HIS A 20 9.21 24.14 24.01
C HIS A 20 7.70 24.46 23.97
N SER A 21 7.29 25.42 23.22
CA SER A 21 6.02 25.30 22.53
C SER A 21 6.33 24.82 21.08
N VAL A 22 6.47 23.51 20.87
CA VAL A 22 6.22 22.98 19.51
C VAL A 22 5.02 23.77 19.02
N ASN A 23 5.20 24.51 17.94
CA ASN A 23 4.21 25.52 17.57
C ASN A 23 2.90 24.79 17.28
N ARG A 24 2.04 24.66 18.30
CA ARG A 24 0.76 23.91 18.24
C ARG A 24 -0.08 24.40 17.07
N THR A 25 0.12 25.65 16.67
CA THR A 25 -0.48 26.24 15.48
C THR A 25 -0.11 25.52 14.19
N VAL A 26 1.08 24.93 14.10
CA VAL A 26 1.53 24.14 12.95
C VAL A 26 1.20 22.65 13.15
N LEU A 27 1.41 22.13 14.35
CA LEU A 27 1.24 20.70 14.63
C LEU A 27 -0.22 20.22 14.52
N ILE A 28 -1.18 21.04 14.98
CA ILE A 28 -2.61 20.66 14.91
C ILE A 28 -3.08 20.50 13.47
N PRO A 29 -2.91 21.47 12.53
CA PRO A 29 -3.34 21.27 11.14
C PRO A 29 -2.60 20.10 10.45
N LEU A 30 -1.32 19.87 10.74
CA LEU A 30 -0.58 18.71 10.23
C LEU A 30 -1.21 17.40 10.72
N SER A 31 -1.48 17.29 12.02
CA SER A 31 -2.10 16.08 12.60
C SER A 31 -3.49 15.82 12.03
N VAL A 32 -4.28 16.87 11.83
CA VAL A 32 -5.62 16.76 11.20
C VAL A 32 -5.50 16.26 9.76
N THR A 33 -4.57 16.80 8.97
CA THR A 33 -4.38 16.34 7.58
C THR A 33 -3.89 14.88 7.52
N TRP A 34 -2.97 14.47 8.39
CA TRP A 34 -2.53 13.07 8.49
C TRP A 34 -3.67 12.14 8.90
N ALA A 35 -4.51 12.55 9.86
CA ALA A 35 -5.67 11.76 10.29
C ALA A 35 -6.69 11.58 9.14
N VAL A 36 -6.97 12.64 8.37
CA VAL A 36 -7.87 12.58 7.21
C VAL A 36 -7.32 11.66 6.12
N LEU A 37 -6.03 11.81 5.75
CA LEU A 37 -5.39 10.95 4.77
C LEU A 37 -5.33 9.50 5.25
N GLY A 38 -5.05 9.28 6.53
CA GLY A 38 -5.06 7.95 7.14
C GLY A 38 -6.42 7.29 7.11
N LEU A 39 -7.48 8.03 7.42
CA LEU A 39 -8.85 7.53 7.31
C LEU A 39 -9.19 7.14 5.86
N MET A 40 -8.83 7.99 4.90
CA MET A 40 -9.03 7.71 3.47
C MET A 40 -8.27 6.44 3.04
N SER A 41 -6.99 6.31 3.43
CA SER A 41 -6.19 5.10 3.18
C SER A 41 -6.84 3.86 3.80
N THR A 42 -7.28 3.95 5.05
CA THR A 42 -7.94 2.85 5.77
C THR A 42 -9.18 2.39 5.00
N VAL A 43 -10.07 3.29 4.61
CA VAL A 43 -11.29 2.95 3.87
C VAL A 43 -10.95 2.29 2.53
N LEU A 44 -10.01 2.85 1.76
CA LEU A 44 -9.66 2.31 0.45
C LEU A 44 -9.04 0.91 0.53
N ASN A 45 -8.14 0.66 1.47
CA ASN A 45 -7.51 -0.64 1.63
C ASN A 45 -8.47 -1.68 2.22
N LEU A 46 -9.38 -1.29 3.15
CA LEU A 46 -10.46 -2.16 3.61
C LEU A 46 -11.38 -2.56 2.47
N VAL A 47 -11.72 -1.65 1.56
CA VAL A 47 -12.52 -1.98 0.36
C VAL A 47 -11.82 -3.01 -0.51
N VAL A 48 -10.51 -2.88 -0.74
CA VAL A 48 -9.73 -3.89 -1.50
C VAL A 48 -9.81 -5.26 -0.82
N CYS A 49 -9.51 -5.33 0.48
CA CYS A 49 -9.59 -6.59 1.23
C CYS A 49 -11.00 -7.19 1.20
N PHE A 50 -12.01 -6.38 1.43
CA PHE A 50 -13.42 -6.80 1.44
C PHE A 50 -13.85 -7.36 0.08
N ILE A 51 -13.54 -6.68 -1.03
CA ILE A 51 -13.89 -7.13 -2.37
C ILE A 51 -13.23 -8.47 -2.68
N VAL A 52 -11.95 -8.65 -2.34
CA VAL A 52 -11.26 -9.93 -2.54
C VAL A 52 -11.90 -11.04 -1.70
N MET A 53 -12.30 -10.76 -0.45
CA MET A 53 -12.92 -11.77 0.42
C MET A 53 -14.27 -12.27 -0.11
N ILE A 54 -15.12 -11.37 -0.62
CA ILE A 54 -16.48 -11.73 -1.04
C ILE A 54 -16.59 -12.24 -2.48
N GLU A 55 -15.66 -11.87 -3.37
CA GLU A 55 -15.70 -12.24 -4.80
C GLU A 55 -14.76 -13.41 -5.08
N ARG A 56 -15.27 -14.63 -5.12
CA ARG A 56 -14.49 -15.86 -5.36
C ARG A 56 -13.63 -15.84 -6.63
N ARG A 57 -14.01 -15.04 -7.64
CA ARG A 57 -13.23 -14.87 -8.88
C ARG A 57 -11.89 -14.17 -8.64
N LEU A 58 -11.78 -13.39 -7.56
CA LEU A 58 -10.57 -12.71 -7.15
C LEU A 58 -9.68 -13.57 -6.25
N TRP A 59 -10.04 -14.80 -5.93
CA TRP A 59 -9.23 -15.73 -5.15
C TRP A 59 -8.10 -16.31 -6.00
N THR A 60 -7.12 -15.49 -6.26
CA THR A 60 -5.91 -15.82 -7.03
C THR A 60 -4.67 -15.62 -6.18
N ILE A 61 -3.61 -16.32 -6.53
CA ILE A 61 -2.30 -16.17 -5.85
C ILE A 61 -1.85 -14.71 -5.86
N THR A 62 -1.97 -14.04 -6.99
CA THR A 62 -1.64 -12.61 -7.09
C THR A 62 -2.44 -11.75 -6.12
N ASN A 63 -3.75 -12.01 -5.99
CA ASN A 63 -4.60 -11.25 -5.08
C ASN A 63 -4.31 -11.56 -3.60
N ALA A 64 -3.79 -12.73 -3.26
CA ALA A 64 -3.30 -13.01 -1.92
C ALA A 64 -2.14 -12.06 -1.54
N PHE A 65 -1.20 -11.83 -2.44
CA PHE A 65 -0.13 -10.85 -2.23
C PHE A 65 -0.66 -9.39 -2.21
N VAL A 66 -1.65 -9.06 -3.04
CA VAL A 66 -2.32 -7.75 -3.01
C VAL A 66 -2.99 -7.50 -1.66
N VAL A 67 -3.70 -8.48 -1.12
CA VAL A 67 -4.31 -8.38 0.23
C VAL A 67 -3.23 -8.21 1.29
N SER A 68 -2.13 -8.96 1.21
CA SER A 68 -1.01 -8.82 2.16
C SER A 68 -0.40 -7.42 2.13
N LEU A 69 -0.23 -6.83 0.94
CA LEU A 69 0.23 -5.44 0.79
C LEU A 69 -0.81 -4.45 1.34
N SER A 70 -2.11 -4.63 1.04
CA SER A 70 -3.17 -3.79 1.60
C SER A 70 -3.24 -3.84 3.12
N VAL A 71 -2.89 -4.97 3.74
CA VAL A 71 -2.77 -5.08 5.21
C VAL A 71 -1.60 -4.24 5.73
N ALA A 72 -0.46 -4.21 5.03
CA ALA A 72 0.66 -3.35 5.40
C ALA A 72 0.25 -1.86 5.34
N ASP A 73 -0.47 -1.44 4.29
CA ASP A 73 -1.01 -0.08 4.15
C ASP A 73 -2.03 0.27 5.24
N LEU A 74 -2.87 -0.69 5.64
CA LEU A 74 -3.79 -0.52 6.78
C LEU A 74 -3.02 -0.29 8.09
N LEU A 75 -1.91 -0.97 8.31
CA LEU A 75 -1.08 -0.77 9.51
C LEU A 75 -0.38 0.60 9.49
N VAL A 76 0.03 1.10 8.31
CA VAL A 76 0.52 2.49 8.21
C VAL A 76 -0.58 3.47 8.62
N ALA A 77 -1.79 3.29 8.11
CA ALA A 77 -2.89 4.22 8.35
C ALA A 77 -3.48 4.12 9.76
N ALA A 78 -3.69 2.90 10.27
CA ALA A 78 -4.43 2.64 11.50
C ALA A 78 -3.54 2.49 12.74
N ALA A 79 -2.25 2.19 12.58
CA ALA A 79 -1.33 2.06 13.71
C ALA A 79 -0.29 3.19 13.75
N LEU A 80 0.46 3.41 12.65
CA LEU A 80 1.55 4.37 12.66
C LEU A 80 1.06 5.81 12.85
N ILE A 81 -0.03 6.22 12.18
CA ILE A 81 -0.52 7.59 12.28
C ILE A 81 -0.96 7.94 13.71
N PRO A 82 -1.79 7.14 14.41
CA PRO A 82 -2.14 7.41 15.80
C PRO A 82 -0.93 7.42 16.73
N ILE A 83 0.01 6.49 16.57
CA ILE A 83 1.24 6.45 17.39
C ILE A 83 2.04 7.73 17.16
N TYR A 84 2.25 8.13 15.91
CA TYR A 84 2.99 9.33 15.57
C TYR A 84 2.34 10.60 16.09
N ILE A 85 1.02 10.75 15.96
CA ILE A 85 0.27 11.87 16.53
C ILE A 85 0.42 11.87 18.06
N TYR A 86 0.23 10.72 18.71
CA TYR A 86 0.38 10.59 20.15
C TYR A 86 1.76 11.04 20.63
N GLU A 87 2.84 10.57 20.02
CA GLU A 87 4.22 10.94 20.39
C GLU A 87 4.49 12.44 20.20
N ASN A 88 3.92 13.09 19.17
CA ASN A 88 4.07 14.52 18.97
C ASN A 88 3.36 15.40 20.01
N PHE A 89 2.33 14.86 20.67
CA PHE A 89 1.62 15.55 21.75
C PHE A 89 2.05 15.10 23.16
N SER A 90 2.79 14.00 23.27
CA SER A 90 3.28 13.45 24.53
C SER A 90 4.68 13.95 24.85
N VAL A 91 4.96 14.12 26.15
CA VAL A 91 6.32 14.46 26.62
C VAL A 91 7.22 13.22 26.69
N THR A 92 6.66 12.03 26.50
CA THR A 92 7.38 10.76 26.57
C THR A 92 8.09 10.47 25.25
N THR A 93 9.40 10.29 25.31
CA THR A 93 10.27 9.95 24.18
C THR A 93 10.35 8.42 23.98
N GLU A 94 9.21 7.75 23.86
CA GLU A 94 9.22 6.32 23.56
C GLU A 94 9.59 6.12 22.07
N PRO A 95 10.60 5.30 21.76
CA PRO A 95 11.08 5.13 20.38
C PRO A 95 10.17 4.24 19.51
N LEU A 96 8.91 4.08 19.88
CA LEU A 96 7.97 3.14 19.24
C LEU A 96 7.73 3.46 17.77
N THR A 97 7.55 4.74 17.43
CA THR A 97 7.37 5.17 16.02
C THR A 97 8.51 4.68 15.13
N GLY A 98 9.76 4.79 15.58
CA GLY A 98 10.92 4.33 14.80
C GLY A 98 10.88 2.85 14.47
N TYR A 99 10.54 1.99 15.43
CA TYR A 99 10.39 0.53 15.21
C TYR A 99 9.24 0.22 14.26
N VAL A 100 8.10 0.89 14.44
CA VAL A 100 6.93 0.70 13.58
C VAL A 100 7.22 1.13 12.15
N ILE A 101 7.87 2.27 11.94
CA ILE A 101 8.29 2.72 10.61
C ILE A 101 9.26 1.73 9.96
N ALA A 102 10.29 1.28 10.69
CA ALA A 102 11.24 0.29 10.17
C ALA A 102 10.55 -1.01 9.78
N PHE A 103 9.66 -1.52 10.63
CA PHE A 103 8.85 -2.70 10.35
C PHE A 103 8.00 -2.53 9.08
N LEU A 104 7.24 -1.44 8.98
CA LEU A 104 6.31 -1.22 7.87
C LEU A 104 7.05 -0.96 6.55
N LEU A 105 8.18 -0.23 6.58
CA LEU A 105 9.03 -0.06 5.40
C LEU A 105 9.52 -1.42 4.88
N LEU A 106 10.12 -2.22 5.75
CA LEU A 106 10.64 -3.52 5.37
C LEU A 106 9.52 -4.48 4.93
N ALA A 107 8.39 -4.51 5.65
CA ALA A 107 7.23 -5.32 5.28
C ALA A 107 6.69 -4.94 3.90
N SER A 108 6.61 -3.65 3.58
CA SER A 108 6.19 -3.17 2.25
C SER A 108 7.18 -3.61 1.16
N ILE A 109 8.50 -3.47 1.39
CA ILE A 109 9.54 -3.94 0.45
C ILE A 109 9.41 -5.44 0.19
N PHE A 110 9.27 -6.24 1.23
CA PHE A 110 9.16 -7.69 1.11
C PHE A 110 7.86 -8.10 0.40
N ASN A 111 6.72 -7.45 0.69
CA ASN A 111 5.46 -7.71 0.01
C ASN A 111 5.51 -7.34 -1.48
N ILE A 112 6.06 -6.17 -1.84
CA ILE A 112 6.26 -5.78 -3.25
C ILE A 112 7.25 -6.71 -3.93
N GLY A 113 8.31 -7.13 -3.23
CA GLY A 113 9.26 -8.15 -3.71
C GLY A 113 8.60 -9.49 -4.00
N ALA A 114 7.70 -9.93 -3.13
CA ALA A 114 6.91 -11.16 -3.30
C ALA A 114 5.99 -11.08 -4.53
N VAL A 115 5.27 -9.95 -4.71
CA VAL A 115 4.48 -9.68 -5.94
C VAL A 115 5.38 -9.70 -7.18
N THR A 116 6.55 -9.06 -7.11
CA THR A 116 7.52 -8.99 -8.21
C THR A 116 8.02 -10.39 -8.60
N TYR A 117 8.34 -11.21 -7.61
CA TYR A 117 8.74 -12.61 -7.81
C TYR A 117 7.62 -13.44 -8.46
N GLU A 118 6.40 -13.30 -7.95
CA GLU A 118 5.22 -13.99 -8.51
C GLU A 118 4.99 -13.60 -9.98
N ARG A 119 5.04 -12.30 -10.28
CA ARG A 119 4.92 -11.81 -11.67
C ARG A 119 6.05 -12.33 -12.57
N TYR A 120 7.27 -12.37 -12.06
CA TYR A 120 8.41 -12.93 -12.79
C TYR A 120 8.18 -14.41 -13.16
N ILE A 121 7.74 -15.24 -12.22
CA ILE A 121 7.44 -16.65 -12.46
C ILE A 121 6.27 -16.83 -13.44
N ALA A 122 5.18 -16.06 -13.26
CA ALA A 122 4.00 -16.15 -14.14
C ALA A 122 4.35 -15.88 -15.61
N LEU A 123 5.26 -14.94 -15.88
CA LEU A 123 5.65 -14.57 -17.25
C LEU A 123 6.78 -15.40 -17.84
N THR A 124 7.73 -15.86 -17.00
CA THR A 124 8.90 -16.60 -17.50
C THR A 124 8.69 -18.11 -17.52
N ARG A 125 7.80 -18.63 -16.66
CA ARG A 125 7.53 -20.08 -16.52
C ARG A 125 6.02 -20.37 -16.47
N PRO A 126 5.23 -20.03 -17.50
CA PRO A 126 3.77 -20.15 -17.47
C PRO A 126 3.29 -21.60 -17.29
N ILE A 127 3.99 -22.57 -17.89
CA ILE A 127 3.63 -24.01 -17.81
C ILE A 127 3.90 -24.54 -16.38
N GLY A 128 5.02 -24.15 -15.76
CA GLY A 128 5.41 -24.58 -14.40
C GLY A 128 4.85 -23.72 -13.27
N TYR A 129 4.04 -22.70 -13.59
CA TYR A 129 3.57 -21.70 -12.61
C TYR A 129 2.88 -22.32 -11.40
N ARG A 130 1.91 -23.23 -11.61
CA ARG A 130 1.16 -23.89 -10.52
C ARG A 130 2.02 -24.74 -9.59
N VAL A 131 3.07 -25.35 -10.10
CA VAL A 131 4.02 -26.15 -9.32
C VAL A 131 4.96 -25.24 -8.53
N THR A 132 5.43 -24.16 -9.17
CA THR A 132 6.34 -23.21 -8.54
C THR A 132 5.63 -22.36 -7.48
N MET A 133 4.38 -21.96 -7.73
CA MET A 133 3.52 -21.17 -6.83
C MET A 133 2.44 -22.04 -6.20
N SER A 134 2.84 -23.11 -5.50
CA SER A 134 1.91 -23.89 -4.67
C SER A 134 1.45 -23.08 -3.45
N THR A 135 0.27 -23.42 -2.91
CA THR A 135 -0.30 -22.76 -1.74
C THR A 135 0.67 -22.67 -0.57
N SER A 136 1.37 -23.77 -0.25
CA SER A 136 2.36 -23.80 0.85
C SER A 136 3.51 -22.82 0.62
N LYS A 137 4.01 -22.71 -0.62
CA LYS A 137 5.07 -21.74 -0.95
C LYS A 137 4.59 -20.29 -0.89
N VAL A 138 3.37 -20.03 -1.35
CA VAL A 138 2.75 -18.71 -1.26
C VAL A 138 2.58 -18.31 0.21
N THR A 139 2.05 -19.21 1.05
CA THR A 139 1.94 -18.96 2.49
C THR A 139 3.30 -18.69 3.12
N LEU A 140 4.32 -19.49 2.78
CA LEU A 140 5.68 -19.28 3.27
C LEU A 140 6.24 -17.90 2.86
N ILE A 141 6.08 -17.51 1.58
CA ILE A 141 6.56 -16.22 1.08
C ILE A 141 5.86 -15.07 1.83
N ILE A 142 4.54 -15.14 1.98
CA ILE A 142 3.78 -14.13 2.74
C ILE A 142 4.24 -14.11 4.19
N SER A 143 4.38 -15.26 4.86
CA SER A 143 4.87 -15.33 6.24
C SER A 143 6.25 -14.70 6.39
N LEU A 144 7.18 -15.00 5.49
CA LEU A 144 8.51 -14.39 5.49
C LEU A 144 8.45 -12.88 5.26
N SER A 145 7.49 -12.40 4.45
CA SER A 145 7.29 -10.96 4.21
C SER A 145 6.82 -10.19 5.45
N TRP A 146 6.41 -10.87 6.51
CA TRP A 146 6.01 -10.28 7.78
C TRP A 146 7.00 -10.58 8.92
N PHE A 147 7.39 -11.84 9.09
CA PHE A 147 8.24 -12.24 10.23
C PHE A 147 9.68 -11.76 10.11
N VAL A 148 10.25 -11.72 8.89
CA VAL A 148 11.62 -11.20 8.70
C VAL A 148 11.68 -9.69 9.00
N PRO A 149 10.81 -8.83 8.44
CA PRO A 149 10.72 -7.42 8.82
C PRO A 149 10.51 -7.19 10.31
N LEU A 150 9.63 -7.98 10.95
CA LEU A 150 9.39 -7.87 12.38
C LEU A 150 10.66 -8.15 13.20
N GLY A 151 11.35 -9.25 12.92
CA GLY A 151 12.61 -9.59 13.58
C GLY A 151 13.68 -8.52 13.38
N MET A 152 13.80 -8.01 12.13
CA MET A 152 14.78 -6.96 11.82
C MET A 152 14.45 -5.64 12.51
N SER A 153 13.19 -5.25 12.60
CA SER A 153 12.77 -3.98 13.22
C SER A 153 13.00 -3.94 14.72
N ILE A 154 12.84 -5.06 15.44
CA ILE A 154 13.05 -5.14 16.88
C ILE A 154 14.50 -5.48 17.28
N LEU A 155 15.37 -5.84 16.33
CA LEU A 155 16.75 -6.21 16.58
C LEU A 155 17.55 -5.17 17.41
N PRO A 156 17.35 -3.85 17.26
CA PRO A 156 18.03 -2.84 18.08
C PRO A 156 17.81 -2.99 19.59
N LEU A 157 16.74 -3.65 20.03
CA LEU A 157 16.53 -3.93 21.45
C LEU A 157 17.64 -4.80 22.07
N ALA A 158 18.34 -5.59 21.25
CA ALA A 158 19.43 -6.46 21.73
C ALA A 158 20.63 -5.68 22.32
N TRP A 159 20.78 -4.40 21.98
CA TRP A 159 21.81 -3.50 22.55
C TRP A 159 21.21 -2.26 23.22
N GLY A 160 19.97 -2.41 23.75
CA GLY A 160 19.28 -1.34 24.48
C GLY A 160 18.82 -0.18 23.59
N ALA A 161 18.74 -0.39 22.28
CA ALA A 161 18.35 0.61 21.29
C ALA A 161 19.22 1.89 21.29
N ASP A 162 20.41 1.85 21.90
CA ASP A 162 21.31 2.99 21.97
C ASP A 162 21.88 3.32 20.58
N PRO A 163 21.50 4.49 19.99
CA PRO A 163 21.93 4.88 18.65
C PRO A 163 23.40 5.24 18.56
N THR A 164 24.08 5.49 19.71
CA THR A 164 25.50 5.89 19.73
C THR A 164 26.43 4.69 19.59
N THR A 165 25.90 3.47 19.72
CA THR A 165 26.69 2.25 19.64
C THR A 165 27.13 1.93 18.21
N LYS A 166 28.32 1.36 18.06
CA LYS A 166 28.77 0.83 16.78
C LYS A 166 27.85 -0.24 16.20
N TYR A 167 27.15 -0.99 17.06
CA TYR A 167 26.19 -2.02 16.64
C TYR A 167 25.00 -1.39 15.93
N HIS A 168 24.48 -0.25 16.45
CA HIS A 168 23.38 0.48 15.82
C HIS A 168 23.80 1.02 14.44
N LYS A 169 24.99 1.60 14.30
CA LYS A 169 25.51 2.10 13.01
C LYS A 169 25.66 0.97 11.98
N VAL A 170 26.21 -0.19 12.39
CA VAL A 170 26.30 -1.37 11.50
C VAL A 170 24.91 -1.87 11.12
N TYR A 171 23.99 -1.94 12.07
CA TYR A 171 22.60 -2.30 11.81
C TYR A 171 21.96 -1.39 10.76
N MET A 172 22.07 -0.07 10.90
CA MET A 172 21.53 0.91 9.95
C MET A 172 22.11 0.72 8.54
N ILE A 173 23.44 0.50 8.43
CA ILE A 173 24.09 0.20 7.14
C ILE A 173 23.50 -1.08 6.53
N VAL A 174 23.38 -2.15 7.30
CA VAL A 174 22.84 -3.43 6.82
C VAL A 174 21.39 -3.29 6.39
N ILE A 175 20.54 -2.59 7.17
CA ILE A 175 19.14 -2.36 6.82
C ILE A 175 19.04 -1.53 5.55
N VAL A 176 19.66 -0.35 5.51
CA VAL A 176 19.48 0.58 4.38
C VAL A 176 20.08 0.02 3.09
N PHE A 177 21.30 -0.46 3.12
CA PHE A 177 21.98 -0.94 1.91
C PHE A 177 21.58 -2.38 1.56
N GLY A 178 21.49 -3.29 2.55
CA GLY A 178 21.22 -4.71 2.32
C GLY A 178 19.74 -5.04 2.15
N PHE A 179 18.85 -4.47 2.97
CA PHE A 179 17.43 -4.83 3.01
C PHE A 179 16.52 -3.80 2.34
N VAL A 180 16.97 -2.59 2.04
CA VAL A 180 16.21 -1.57 1.33
C VAL A 180 16.75 -1.37 -0.07
N LEU A 181 17.96 -0.83 -0.23
CA LEU A 181 18.48 -0.45 -1.55
C LEU A 181 18.76 -1.65 -2.46
N LEU A 182 19.37 -2.71 -1.96
CA LEU A 182 19.70 -3.89 -2.78
C LEU A 182 18.44 -4.57 -3.33
N PRO A 183 17.39 -4.87 -2.54
CA PRO A 183 16.12 -5.39 -3.08
C PRO A 183 15.45 -4.42 -4.05
N CYS A 184 15.47 -3.11 -3.82
CA CYS A 184 14.94 -2.12 -4.74
C CYS A 184 15.64 -2.17 -6.10
N LEU A 185 16.98 -2.21 -6.11
CA LEU A 185 17.76 -2.35 -7.36
C LEU A 185 17.45 -3.66 -8.09
N ALA A 186 17.34 -4.77 -7.33
CA ALA A 186 16.94 -6.06 -7.90
C ALA A 186 15.55 -6.00 -8.55
N MET A 187 14.57 -5.35 -7.90
CA MET A 187 13.23 -5.16 -8.43
C MET A 187 13.22 -4.27 -9.67
N ILE A 188 13.97 -3.18 -9.70
CA ILE A 188 14.16 -2.33 -10.89
C ILE A 188 14.65 -3.18 -12.07
N TRP A 189 15.67 -4.00 -11.85
CA TRP A 189 16.19 -4.89 -12.88
C TRP A 189 15.14 -5.91 -13.37
N VAL A 190 14.39 -6.52 -12.44
CA VAL A 190 13.31 -7.48 -12.77
C VAL A 190 12.23 -6.79 -13.60
N TYR A 191 11.69 -5.63 -13.18
CA TYR A 191 10.66 -4.93 -13.95
C TYR A 191 11.15 -4.47 -15.32
N ALA A 192 12.38 -3.97 -15.41
CA ALA A 192 12.99 -3.63 -16.69
C ALA A 192 13.10 -4.85 -17.62
N ARG A 193 13.39 -6.03 -17.08
CA ARG A 193 13.42 -7.30 -17.84
C ARG A 193 12.00 -7.73 -18.23
N LEU A 194 11.03 -7.70 -17.33
CA LEU A 194 9.64 -8.06 -17.60
C LEU A 194 9.03 -7.19 -18.70
N LEU A 195 9.18 -5.88 -18.63
CA LEU A 195 8.70 -4.94 -19.65
C LEU A 195 9.33 -5.23 -21.01
N ARG A 196 10.63 -5.57 -21.07
CA ARG A 196 11.29 -5.97 -22.33
C ARG A 196 10.72 -7.27 -22.91
N VAL A 197 10.46 -8.28 -22.05
CA VAL A 197 9.88 -9.56 -22.48
C VAL A 197 8.48 -9.35 -23.05
N VAL A 198 7.63 -8.62 -22.32
CA VAL A 198 6.25 -8.36 -22.73
C VAL A 198 6.20 -7.56 -24.04
N ARG A 199 6.97 -6.47 -24.14
CA ARG A 199 7.05 -5.67 -25.40
C ARG A 199 7.50 -6.51 -26.60
N ARG A 200 8.49 -7.39 -26.44
CA ARG A 200 8.93 -8.31 -27.48
C ARG A 200 7.83 -9.30 -27.89
N PHE A 201 7.08 -9.82 -26.92
CA PHE A 201 5.99 -10.76 -27.16
C PHE A 201 4.86 -10.09 -27.96
N ILE A 202 4.47 -8.88 -27.60
CA ILE A 202 3.45 -8.09 -28.31
C ILE A 202 3.91 -7.77 -29.74
N SER A 203 5.14 -7.28 -29.91
CA SER A 203 5.70 -6.98 -31.23
C SER A 203 5.70 -8.20 -32.16
N ARG A 204 6.05 -9.39 -31.64
CA ARG A 204 6.00 -10.63 -32.39
C ARG A 204 4.57 -11.05 -32.75
N ASN A 205 3.63 -10.92 -31.81
CA ASN A 205 2.24 -11.30 -32.06
C ASN A 205 1.53 -10.31 -32.98
N ARG A 206 1.83 -9.01 -32.89
CA ARG A 206 1.31 -8.00 -33.83
C ARG A 206 1.70 -8.30 -35.28
N LYS A 207 2.92 -8.83 -35.52
CA LYS A 207 3.37 -9.25 -36.85
C LYS A 207 2.69 -10.54 -37.34
N ARG A 208 2.15 -11.38 -36.41
CA ARG A 208 1.44 -12.64 -36.69
C ARG A 208 -0.08 -12.50 -36.67
N ALA A 209 -0.62 -11.35 -36.28
CA ALA A 209 -2.05 -11.11 -36.05
C ALA A 209 -2.87 -10.95 -37.34
N THR A 210 -2.56 -11.73 -38.35
CA THR A 210 -3.48 -11.90 -39.49
C THR A 210 -4.53 -12.97 -39.19
N TRP A 211 -4.38 -13.80 -38.16
CA TRP A 211 -5.37 -14.82 -37.79
C TRP A 211 -5.39 -15.11 -36.28
N GLY A 212 -6.54 -14.84 -35.61
CA GLY A 212 -6.91 -15.41 -34.32
C GLY A 212 -6.76 -14.48 -33.07
N ASN A 213 -7.81 -13.79 -32.74
CA ASN A 213 -7.94 -12.71 -31.73
C ASN A 213 -7.62 -13.05 -30.26
N ARG A 214 -7.62 -14.34 -29.85
CA ARG A 214 -7.52 -14.74 -28.41
C ARG A 214 -6.12 -14.63 -27.82
N THR A 215 -5.07 -14.90 -28.59
CA THR A 215 -3.67 -14.83 -28.15
C THR A 215 -3.19 -13.39 -27.97
N GLY A 216 -3.70 -12.45 -28.77
CA GLY A 216 -3.41 -11.02 -28.66
C GLY A 216 -4.05 -10.39 -27.39
N GLU A 217 -5.27 -10.78 -27.08
CA GLU A 217 -5.99 -10.26 -25.92
C GLU A 217 -5.36 -10.73 -24.58
N ARG A 218 -4.94 -11.99 -24.50
CA ARG A 218 -4.24 -12.53 -23.33
C ARG A 218 -2.89 -11.84 -23.11
N ALA A 219 -2.13 -11.62 -24.17
CA ALA A 219 -0.86 -10.90 -24.11
C ALA A 219 -1.03 -9.45 -23.63
N GLY A 220 -2.06 -8.74 -24.10
CA GLY A 220 -2.35 -7.38 -23.67
C GLY A 220 -2.79 -7.29 -22.21
N ASN A 221 -3.44 -8.32 -21.68
CA ASN A 221 -3.80 -8.36 -20.26
C ASN A 221 -2.58 -8.59 -19.35
N GLU A 222 -1.65 -9.46 -19.75
CA GLU A 222 -0.40 -9.68 -19.01
C GLU A 222 0.50 -8.43 -19.04
N GLU A 223 0.56 -7.71 -20.16
CA GLU A 223 1.27 -6.42 -20.23
C GLU A 223 0.70 -5.42 -19.24
N LYS A 224 -0.62 -5.24 -19.24
CA LYS A 224 -1.29 -4.33 -18.30
C LYS A 224 -0.98 -4.70 -16.85
N ALA A 225 -0.99 -5.99 -16.51
CA ALA A 225 -0.64 -6.43 -15.17
C ALA A 225 0.80 -6.05 -14.78
N VAL A 226 1.78 -6.26 -15.67
CA VAL A 226 3.18 -5.86 -15.40
C VAL A 226 3.31 -4.35 -15.24
N VAL A 227 2.65 -3.56 -16.08
CA VAL A 227 2.67 -2.10 -15.99
C VAL A 227 2.05 -1.63 -14.68
N VAL A 228 0.93 -2.21 -14.25
CA VAL A 228 0.27 -1.91 -12.96
C VAL A 228 1.23 -2.11 -11.80
N PHE A 229 1.87 -3.28 -11.69
CA PHE A 229 2.79 -3.55 -10.59
C PHE A 229 4.10 -2.75 -10.70
N ALA A 230 4.56 -2.43 -11.92
CA ALA A 230 5.69 -1.52 -12.11
C ALA A 230 5.36 -0.09 -11.63
N MET A 231 4.11 0.38 -11.81
CA MET A 231 3.66 1.67 -11.29
C MET A 231 3.59 1.66 -9.76
N ILE A 232 3.04 0.61 -9.14
CA ILE A 232 2.99 0.46 -7.69
C ILE A 232 4.40 0.52 -7.12
N PHE A 233 5.33 -0.25 -7.69
CA PHE A 233 6.73 -0.21 -7.26
C PHE A 233 7.38 1.15 -7.49
N GLY A 234 7.11 1.82 -8.62
CA GLY A 234 7.60 3.18 -8.89
C GLY A 234 7.08 4.21 -7.88
N MET A 235 5.79 4.15 -7.55
CA MET A 235 5.18 4.99 -6.52
C MET A 235 5.77 4.69 -5.13
N PHE A 236 5.98 3.43 -4.80
CA PHE A 236 6.68 3.02 -3.59
C PHE A 236 8.07 3.68 -3.50
N LEU A 237 8.91 3.55 -4.53
CA LEU A 237 10.24 4.15 -4.56
C LEU A 237 10.18 5.66 -4.32
N LEU A 238 9.32 6.38 -5.06
CA LEU A 238 9.18 7.83 -4.93
C LEU A 238 8.72 8.25 -3.53
N SER A 239 7.80 7.48 -2.96
CA SER A 239 7.20 7.80 -1.66
C SER A 239 8.16 7.57 -0.49
N TRP A 240 9.03 6.59 -0.57
CA TRP A 240 9.99 6.27 0.48
C TRP A 240 11.36 6.96 0.32
N MET A 241 11.62 7.59 -0.84
CA MET A 241 12.90 8.29 -1.08
C MET A 241 13.24 9.34 -0.01
N PRO A 242 12.32 10.21 0.46
CA PRO A 242 12.68 11.17 1.51
C PRO A 242 13.13 10.50 2.80
N LEU A 243 12.46 9.40 3.19
CA LEU A 243 12.83 8.64 4.37
C LEU A 243 14.17 7.90 4.20
N ILE A 244 14.44 7.33 3.04
CA ILE A 244 15.72 6.71 2.72
C ILE A 244 16.83 7.75 2.78
N PHE A 245 16.59 8.95 2.26
CA PHE A 245 17.53 10.07 2.34
C PHE A 245 17.85 10.44 3.80
N ILE A 246 16.86 10.56 4.67
CA ILE A 246 17.02 10.82 6.10
C ILE A 246 17.94 9.75 6.74
N ASN A 247 17.65 8.46 6.47
CA ASN A 247 18.47 7.37 7.02
C ASN A 247 19.93 7.38 6.49
N ILE A 248 20.14 7.77 5.24
CA ILE A 248 21.48 7.92 4.66
C ILE A 248 22.24 9.07 5.34
N CYS A 249 21.58 10.21 5.55
CA CYS A 249 22.18 11.34 6.27
C CYS A 249 22.61 10.93 7.70
N ASP A 250 21.78 10.15 8.38
CA ASP A 250 22.07 9.62 9.72
C ASP A 250 23.31 8.69 9.71
N ILE A 251 23.40 7.77 8.75
CA ILE A 251 24.54 6.85 8.60
C ILE A 251 25.86 7.62 8.41
N PHE A 252 25.83 8.73 7.66
CA PHE A 252 27.01 9.54 7.34
C PHE A 252 27.26 10.68 8.33
N ASP A 253 26.56 10.70 9.46
CA ASP A 253 26.66 11.75 10.50
C ASP A 253 26.45 13.16 9.91
N LYS A 254 25.43 13.32 9.06
CA LYS A 254 25.05 14.57 8.37
C LYS A 254 23.60 15.00 8.68
N PRO A 255 23.22 15.11 9.98
CA PRO A 255 21.85 15.48 10.36
C PRO A 255 21.48 16.90 9.90
N GLU A 256 22.46 17.77 9.69
CA GLU A 256 22.25 19.14 9.22
C GLU A 256 21.59 19.25 7.83
N LEU A 257 21.67 18.17 7.04
CA LEU A 257 20.99 18.10 5.73
C LEU A 257 19.50 17.78 5.85
N VAL A 258 19.05 17.30 7.00
CA VAL A 258 17.66 16.93 7.24
C VAL A 258 16.92 18.11 7.87
N THR A 259 16.10 18.76 7.08
CA THR A 259 15.27 19.89 7.52
C THR A 259 13.86 19.44 7.88
N ASP A 260 13.14 20.21 8.69
CA ASP A 260 11.75 19.90 9.06
C ASP A 260 10.82 19.64 7.86
N PRO A 261 10.90 20.44 6.75
CA PRO A 261 10.12 20.14 5.55
C PRO A 261 10.39 18.75 4.95
N ILE A 262 11.63 18.25 4.98
CA ILE A 262 11.98 16.92 4.48
C ILE A 262 11.37 15.84 5.39
N ALA A 263 11.38 16.05 6.70
CA ALA A 263 10.78 15.14 7.66
C ALA A 263 9.25 15.06 7.45
N TYR A 264 8.56 16.20 7.37
CA TYR A 264 7.12 16.21 7.06
C TYR A 264 6.80 15.62 5.69
N LEU A 265 7.61 15.94 4.67
CA LEU A 265 7.45 15.37 3.33
C LEU A 265 7.51 13.85 3.35
N SER A 266 8.41 13.25 4.15
CA SER A 266 8.54 11.80 4.25
C SER A 266 7.26 11.13 4.74
N PHE A 267 6.54 11.73 5.68
CA PHE A 267 5.25 11.25 6.16
C PHE A 267 4.14 11.40 5.12
N TYR A 268 4.04 12.57 4.46
CA TYR A 268 3.03 12.78 3.43
C TYR A 268 3.21 11.83 2.24
N THR A 269 4.44 11.63 1.80
CA THR A 269 4.72 10.72 0.68
C THR A 269 4.44 9.28 1.03
N MET A 270 4.75 8.84 2.25
CA MET A 270 4.41 7.52 2.75
C MET A 270 2.89 7.30 2.78
N LEU A 271 2.12 8.25 3.31
CA LEU A 271 0.65 8.19 3.31
C LEU A 271 0.07 8.20 1.89
N PHE A 272 0.65 9.01 1.00
CA PHE A 272 0.24 9.05 -0.39
C PHE A 272 0.41 7.69 -1.08
N ASN A 273 1.48 6.96 -0.77
CA ASN A 273 1.68 5.59 -1.25
C ASN A 273 0.52 4.67 -0.86
N THR A 274 0.13 4.66 0.41
CA THR A 274 -0.94 3.77 0.91
C THR A 274 -2.32 4.07 0.32
N ILE A 275 -2.54 5.30 -0.17
CA ILE A 275 -3.75 5.70 -0.88
C ILE A 275 -3.67 5.32 -2.36
N THR A 276 -2.47 5.43 -2.96
CA THR A 276 -2.28 5.22 -4.39
C THR A 276 -2.42 3.76 -4.78
N ASP A 277 -1.96 2.82 -3.94
CA ASP A 277 -2.01 1.38 -4.21
C ASP A 277 -3.43 0.86 -4.49
N PRO A 278 -4.44 1.06 -3.62
CA PRO A 278 -5.81 0.65 -3.90
C PRO A 278 -6.42 1.34 -5.13
N LEU A 279 -6.06 2.61 -5.40
CA LEU A 279 -6.52 3.30 -6.59
C LEU A 279 -5.96 2.67 -7.88
N ILE A 280 -4.66 2.34 -7.89
CA ILE A 280 -4.03 1.64 -9.01
C ILE A 280 -4.72 0.30 -9.26
N TYR A 281 -5.04 -0.49 -8.22
CA TYR A 281 -5.78 -1.75 -8.37
C TYR A 281 -7.18 -1.53 -8.92
N ALA A 282 -7.92 -0.57 -8.37
CA ALA A 282 -9.30 -0.32 -8.75
C ALA A 282 -9.45 0.11 -10.22
N PHE A 283 -8.55 0.97 -10.69
CA PHE A 283 -8.67 1.55 -12.05
C PHE A 283 -7.91 0.78 -13.11
N LEU A 284 -6.77 0.22 -12.81
CA LEU A 284 -5.86 -0.33 -13.80
C LEU A 284 -5.84 -1.86 -13.83
N LYS A 285 -6.15 -2.54 -12.73
CA LYS A 285 -6.23 -3.99 -12.70
C LYS A 285 -7.58 -4.46 -13.22
N LYS A 286 -7.60 -5.04 -14.42
CA LYS A 286 -8.83 -5.42 -15.14
C LYS A 286 -9.80 -6.26 -14.30
N ASP A 287 -9.28 -7.27 -13.56
CA ASP A 287 -10.09 -8.16 -12.76
C ASP A 287 -10.87 -7.40 -11.66
N PHE A 288 -10.22 -6.45 -11.02
CA PHE A 288 -10.81 -5.56 -10.01
C PHE A 288 -11.81 -4.58 -10.62
N SER A 289 -11.41 -3.89 -11.68
CA SER A 289 -12.24 -2.93 -12.39
C SER A 289 -13.53 -3.59 -12.92
N ASP A 290 -13.44 -4.79 -13.51
CA ASP A 290 -14.58 -5.53 -14.00
C ASP A 290 -15.49 -6.00 -12.85
N CYS A 291 -14.94 -6.41 -11.73
CA CYS A 291 -15.68 -6.78 -10.54
C CYS A 291 -16.46 -5.59 -9.96
N LEU A 292 -15.82 -4.45 -9.77
CA LEU A 292 -16.42 -3.21 -9.32
C LEU A 292 -17.57 -2.78 -10.24
N ARG A 293 -17.34 -2.71 -11.56
CA ARG A 293 -18.35 -2.32 -12.57
C ARG A 293 -19.57 -3.23 -12.55
N ARG A 294 -19.36 -4.56 -12.40
CA ARG A 294 -20.48 -5.53 -12.34
C ARG A 294 -21.31 -5.34 -11.08
N ARG A 295 -20.67 -5.07 -9.94
CA ARG A 295 -21.34 -4.86 -8.67
C ARG A 295 -22.17 -3.58 -8.69
N TRP A 296 -21.60 -2.47 -9.15
CA TRP A 296 -22.32 -1.21 -9.34
C TRP A 296 -23.52 -1.34 -10.30
N ARG A 297 -23.35 -2.14 -11.36
CA ARG A 297 -24.45 -2.40 -12.29
C ARG A 297 -25.57 -3.21 -11.65
N LYS A 298 -25.24 -4.23 -10.84
CA LYS A 298 -26.24 -5.02 -10.10
C LYS A 298 -27.00 -4.16 -9.09
N GLU A 299 -26.31 -3.31 -8.35
CA GLU A 299 -26.93 -2.40 -7.38
C GLU A 299 -27.89 -1.42 -8.07
N ARG A 300 -27.49 -0.80 -9.18
CA ARG A 300 -28.38 0.08 -9.96
C ARG A 300 -29.62 -0.64 -10.46
N ILE A 301 -29.49 -1.88 -10.95
CA ILE A 301 -30.64 -2.66 -11.42
C ILE A 301 -31.57 -3.03 -10.26
N SER A 302 -30.99 -3.42 -9.12
CA SER A 302 -31.77 -3.71 -7.89
C SER A 302 -32.50 -2.47 -7.39
N GLU A 303 -31.85 -1.32 -7.37
CA GLU A 303 -32.47 -0.06 -6.93
C GLU A 303 -33.56 0.41 -7.86
N SER A 304 -33.36 0.31 -9.19
CA SER A 304 -34.39 0.64 -10.17
C SER A 304 -35.61 -0.31 -10.08
N SER A 305 -35.35 -1.59 -9.87
CA SER A 305 -36.37 -2.60 -9.66
C SER A 305 -37.18 -2.39 -8.36
N PHE A 306 -36.48 -1.98 -7.30
CA PHE A 306 -37.09 -1.64 -6.01
C PHE A 306 -37.99 -0.38 -6.14
N LYS A 307 -37.48 0.68 -6.77
CA LYS A 307 -38.24 1.89 -7.04
C LYS A 307 -39.52 1.58 -7.89
N SER A 308 -39.35 0.80 -8.96
CA SER A 308 -40.50 0.37 -9.80
C SER A 308 -41.56 -0.36 -8.99
N ARG A 309 -41.17 -1.28 -8.10
CA ARG A 309 -42.12 -1.99 -7.23
C ARG A 309 -42.89 -1.05 -6.30
N ILE A 310 -42.20 -0.07 -5.70
CA ILE A 310 -42.86 0.92 -4.82
C ILE A 310 -43.88 1.75 -5.60
N TYR A 311 -43.50 2.24 -6.81
CA TYR A 311 -44.44 2.99 -7.65
C TYR A 311 -45.67 2.17 -8.02
N THR A 312 -45.50 0.92 -8.47
CA THR A 312 -46.61 0.04 -8.81
C THR A 312 -47.52 -0.24 -7.60
N GLN A 313 -46.94 -0.42 -6.43
CA GLN A 313 -47.69 -0.66 -5.20
C GLN A 313 -48.45 0.58 -4.73
N ALA A 314 -47.88 1.77 -4.91
CA ALA A 314 -48.52 3.04 -4.63
C ALA A 314 -49.71 3.29 -5.58
N GLU A 315 -49.55 3.05 -6.90
CA GLU A 315 -50.63 3.15 -7.89
C GLU A 315 -51.78 2.21 -7.57
N MET A 316 -51.53 0.94 -7.32
CA MET A 316 -52.53 -0.03 -6.91
C MET A 316 -53.29 0.37 -5.62
N SER A 317 -52.60 1.01 -4.68
CA SER A 317 -53.22 1.49 -3.43
C SER A 317 -54.15 2.68 -3.68
N LEU A 318 -53.75 3.57 -4.58
CA LEU A 318 -54.56 4.73 -4.99
C LEU A 318 -55.83 4.27 -5.75
N GLU A 319 -55.71 3.35 -6.70
CA GLU A 319 -56.88 2.77 -7.41
C GLU A 319 -57.85 2.10 -6.46
N ARG A 320 -57.36 1.29 -5.51
CA ARG A 320 -58.20 0.67 -4.48
C ARG A 320 -58.91 1.71 -3.61
N SER A 321 -58.29 2.83 -3.32
CA SER A 321 -58.90 3.91 -2.55
C SER A 321 -59.94 4.69 -3.32
N GLN A 322 -59.77 4.82 -4.66
CA GLN A 322 -60.78 5.44 -5.55
C GLN A 322 -61.98 4.56 -5.76
N VAL A 323 -61.81 3.25 -5.95
CA VAL A 323 -62.91 2.28 -6.08
C VAL A 323 -63.78 2.23 -4.81
N LYS A 324 -63.17 2.40 -3.63
CA LYS A 324 -63.95 2.47 -2.36
C LYS A 324 -64.71 3.79 -2.16
N ARG A 325 -64.45 4.83 -2.95
CA ARG A 325 -65.11 6.15 -2.86
C ARG A 325 -66.22 6.36 -3.89
N SER A 326 -66.42 5.45 -4.86
CA SER A 326 -67.56 5.51 -5.77
C SER A 326 -68.82 5.08 -5.00
N PRO A 327 -69.84 5.97 -4.82
CA PRO A 327 -71.08 5.58 -4.19
C PRO A 327 -71.81 4.61 -5.10
N SER A 328 -72.26 3.50 -4.53
CA SER A 328 -73.26 2.62 -5.18
C SER A 328 -74.54 3.43 -5.45
N LEU A 329 -74.81 3.66 -6.71
CA LEU A 329 -76.15 4.12 -7.19
C LEU A 329 -77.17 3.06 -6.96
#